data_34ce963f6af74032af72d2b60482fbf2
#
_entry.id   34ce963f6af74032af72d2b60482fbf2
#
_cell.length_a   1.000
_cell.length_b   1.000
_cell.length_c   1.000
_cell.angle_alpha   90.00
_cell.angle_beta   90.00
_cell.angle_gamma   90.00
#
_symmetry.space_group_name_H-M   'P 1'
#
loop_
_entity.id
_entity.type
_entity.pdbx_description
1 polymer ?
#
loop_
_entity_poly.entity_id
_entity_poly.type
_entity_poly.pdbx_seq_one_letter_code
_entity_poly.pdbx_strand_id
1 'polypeptide(L)'
;MSNQVISTIEARHCKRSFLKKEIPLEIIKSVLSSAANAPSSKNTQPWQVAVLSGQTIKTLSDTMLAKFDQNQYEKPDYQYTTDPISDIFRNRARACGFALFDLKGIDRTSKEQRKEHDRQNFLFFGAPVEIIFFLPKNSERGNFLDMGFYMQNVMLGLLSNGISTCPQFSIAEYPQTIRCVLNKTEDW
;
A
#
# COMPACT_ATOMS: atom_id res chain seq x y z
N MET A 1 28.75 -16.63 -6.02
CA MET A 1 28.09 -15.33 -6.28
C MET A 1 26.69 -15.44 -5.70
N SER A 2 26.31 -14.64 -4.69
CA SER A 2 24.95 -14.63 -4.19
C SER A 2 24.01 -14.14 -5.30
N ASN A 3 22.90 -14.84 -5.52
CA ASN A 3 21.89 -14.39 -6.47
C ASN A 3 21.20 -13.14 -5.91
N GLN A 4 21.55 -11.96 -6.43
CA GLN A 4 21.05 -10.68 -5.96
C GLN A 4 19.50 -10.60 -5.96
N VAL A 5 18.84 -11.28 -6.89
CA VAL A 5 17.37 -11.35 -6.94
C VAL A 5 16.83 -12.09 -5.73
N ILE A 6 17.36 -13.26 -5.42
CA ILE A 6 16.92 -14.07 -4.27
C ILE A 6 17.15 -13.31 -2.95
N SER A 7 18.33 -12.73 -2.76
CA SER A 7 18.60 -11.95 -1.54
C SER A 7 17.67 -10.74 -1.38
N THR A 8 17.31 -10.08 -2.48
CA THR A 8 16.34 -8.97 -2.44
C THR A 8 14.92 -9.44 -2.07
N ILE A 9 14.50 -10.59 -2.62
CA ILE A 9 13.21 -11.19 -2.27
C ILE A 9 13.15 -11.53 -0.78
N GLU A 10 14.19 -12.17 -0.24
CA GLU A 10 14.29 -12.57 1.16
C GLU A 10 14.36 -11.38 2.11
N ALA A 11 15.02 -10.28 1.72
CA ALA A 11 15.16 -9.07 2.51
C ALA A 11 13.91 -8.19 2.53
N ARG A 12 12.95 -8.40 1.61
CA ARG A 12 11.75 -7.57 1.52
C ARG A 12 10.80 -7.82 2.71
N HIS A 13 10.58 -6.78 3.49
CA HIS A 13 9.63 -6.77 4.62
C HIS A 13 8.75 -5.53 4.58
N CYS A 14 7.53 -5.61 5.10
CA CYS A 14 6.66 -4.45 5.33
C CYS A 14 7.21 -3.61 6.49
N LYS A 15 7.68 -2.40 6.20
CA LYS A 15 8.11 -1.45 7.24
C LYS A 15 6.94 -0.54 7.62
N ARG A 16 6.75 -0.31 8.93
CA ARG A 16 5.66 0.51 9.47
C ARG A 16 6.20 1.62 10.38
N SER A 17 7.34 2.16 9.98
CA SER A 17 7.96 3.39 10.50
C SER A 17 9.03 3.81 9.51
N PHE A 18 8.94 5.02 9.00
CA PHE A 18 9.84 5.54 7.97
C PHE A 18 10.58 6.78 8.46
N LEU A 19 11.78 6.96 7.93
CA LEU A 19 12.56 8.18 8.14
C LEU A 19 11.99 9.31 7.29
N LYS A 20 12.03 10.54 7.82
CA LYS A 20 11.70 11.77 7.08
C LYS A 20 12.88 12.18 6.18
N LYS A 21 13.28 11.28 5.29
CA LYS A 21 14.38 11.51 4.36
C LYS A 21 13.82 11.61 2.95
N GLU A 22 14.18 12.66 2.25
CA GLU A 22 13.80 12.81 0.84
C GLU A 22 14.29 11.64 0.00
N ILE A 23 13.43 11.21 -0.91
CA ILE A 23 13.73 10.20 -1.92
C ILE A 23 13.79 10.93 -3.26
N PRO A 24 14.92 10.85 -4.00
CA PRO A 24 15.03 11.45 -5.31
C PRO A 24 13.95 10.89 -6.25
N LEU A 25 13.18 11.77 -6.86
CA LEU A 25 12.08 11.40 -7.76
C LEU A 25 12.57 10.54 -8.94
N GLU A 26 13.80 10.76 -9.39
CA GLU A 26 14.41 10.01 -10.49
C GLU A 26 14.61 8.53 -10.16
N ILE A 27 14.90 8.19 -8.90
CA ILE A 27 14.97 6.79 -8.46
C ILE A 27 13.57 6.16 -8.57
N ILE A 28 12.53 6.85 -8.10
CA ILE A 28 11.16 6.36 -8.16
C ILE A 28 10.73 6.17 -9.62
N LYS A 29 10.96 7.15 -10.49
CA LYS A 29 10.65 7.06 -11.93
C LYS A 29 11.36 5.90 -12.60
N SER A 30 12.67 5.75 -12.35
CA SER A 30 13.47 4.66 -12.90
C SER A 30 12.92 3.29 -12.47
N VAL A 31 12.59 3.13 -11.19
CA VAL A 31 12.02 1.87 -10.68
C VAL A 31 10.64 1.61 -11.28
N LEU A 32 9.76 2.60 -11.33
CA LEU A 32 8.42 2.45 -11.93
C LEU A 32 8.51 2.05 -13.41
N SER A 33 9.43 2.68 -14.16
CA SER A 33 9.69 2.34 -15.57
C SER A 33 10.20 0.91 -15.73
N SER A 34 11.16 0.50 -14.91
CA SER A 34 11.71 -0.87 -14.95
C SER A 34 10.67 -1.91 -14.53
N ALA A 35 9.86 -1.59 -13.51
CA ALA A 35 8.80 -2.46 -13.02
C ALA A 35 7.71 -2.70 -14.07
N ALA A 36 7.50 -1.78 -15.01
CA ALA A 36 6.54 -1.89 -16.10
C ALA A 36 6.84 -3.03 -17.10
N ASN A 37 8.03 -3.67 -16.99
CA ASN A 37 8.29 -4.95 -17.67
C ASN A 37 7.55 -6.14 -17.01
N ALA A 38 6.73 -5.90 -15.99
CA ALA A 38 5.84 -6.92 -15.44
C ALA A 38 4.93 -7.52 -16.55
N PRO A 39 4.70 -8.84 -16.54
CA PRO A 39 3.80 -9.43 -17.51
C PRO A 39 2.36 -8.96 -17.27
N SER A 40 1.60 -8.81 -18.36
CA SER A 40 0.15 -8.62 -18.30
C SER A 40 -0.53 -9.32 -19.45
N SER A 41 -1.81 -9.68 -19.30
CA SER A 41 -2.55 -10.34 -20.36
C SER A 41 -2.54 -9.53 -21.63
N LYS A 42 -2.08 -10.11 -22.75
CA LYS A 42 -1.91 -9.43 -24.05
C LYS A 42 -1.08 -8.14 -23.98
N ASN A 43 -0.24 -8.01 -22.96
CA ASN A 43 0.56 -6.81 -22.69
C ASN A 43 -0.28 -5.53 -22.53
N THR A 44 -1.45 -5.64 -21.93
CA THR A 44 -2.39 -4.52 -21.77
C THR A 44 -1.93 -3.47 -20.77
N GLN A 45 -1.04 -3.83 -19.83
CA GLN A 45 -0.45 -2.94 -18.83
C GLN A 45 -1.52 -2.07 -18.14
N PRO A 46 -2.51 -2.67 -17.47
CA PRO A 46 -3.75 -1.99 -17.05
C PRO A 46 -3.57 -1.06 -15.85
N TRP A 47 -2.36 -0.74 -15.47
CA TRP A 47 -2.04 0.05 -14.29
C TRP A 47 -1.84 1.53 -14.60
N GLN A 48 -2.32 2.37 -13.69
CA GLN A 48 -1.89 3.76 -13.56
C GLN A 48 -1.29 3.98 -12.17
N VAL A 49 -0.38 4.94 -12.07
CA VAL A 49 0.34 5.22 -10.82
C VAL A 49 0.34 6.71 -10.53
N ALA A 50 0.03 7.06 -9.28
CA ALA A 50 0.26 8.39 -8.76
C ALA A 50 1.34 8.34 -7.67
N VAL A 51 2.34 9.21 -7.78
CA VAL A 51 3.40 9.39 -6.78
C VAL A 51 3.14 10.68 -6.04
N LEU A 52 2.92 10.59 -4.74
CA LEU A 52 2.57 11.71 -3.88
C LEU A 52 3.72 12.02 -2.92
N SER A 53 3.99 13.30 -2.73
CA SER A 53 4.94 13.79 -1.74
C SER A 53 4.55 15.21 -1.27
N GLY A 54 5.26 15.74 -0.29
CA GLY A 54 5.08 17.12 0.17
C GLY A 54 3.64 17.45 0.57
N GLN A 55 3.08 18.53 0.02
CA GLN A 55 1.74 18.99 0.41
C GLN A 55 0.62 18.03 -0.02
N THR A 56 0.76 17.34 -1.13
CA THR A 56 -0.29 16.42 -1.62
C THR A 56 -0.47 15.22 -0.70
N ILE A 57 0.62 14.59 -0.26
CA ILE A 57 0.54 13.47 0.70
C ILE A 57 -0.03 13.96 2.03
N LYS A 58 0.33 15.17 2.47
CA LYS A 58 -0.22 15.78 3.69
C LYS A 58 -1.72 16.01 3.58
N THR A 59 -2.19 16.61 2.49
CA THR A 59 -3.62 16.86 2.25
C THR A 59 -4.42 15.55 2.25
N LEU A 60 -3.91 14.51 1.59
CA LEU A 60 -4.56 13.20 1.56
C LEU A 60 -4.63 12.59 2.97
N SER A 61 -3.53 12.61 3.70
CA SER A 61 -3.44 12.14 5.08
C SER A 61 -4.44 12.86 5.99
N ASP A 62 -4.42 14.20 5.99
CA ASP A 62 -5.30 15.00 6.84
C ASP A 62 -6.79 14.73 6.55
N THR A 63 -7.14 14.58 5.26
CA THR A 63 -8.52 14.31 4.85
C THR A 63 -8.98 12.92 5.28
N MET A 64 -8.14 11.90 5.11
CA MET A 64 -8.47 10.53 5.56
C MET A 64 -8.54 10.44 7.08
N LEU A 65 -7.63 11.05 7.80
CA LEU A 65 -7.63 11.07 9.27
C LEU A 65 -8.88 11.73 9.83
N ALA A 66 -9.33 12.85 9.24
CA ALA A 66 -10.54 13.52 9.67
C ALA A 66 -11.77 12.60 9.56
N LYS A 67 -11.87 11.84 8.49
CA LYS A 67 -12.94 10.84 8.29
C LYS A 67 -12.80 9.65 9.24
N PHE A 68 -11.60 9.09 9.36
CA PHE A 68 -11.32 7.96 10.24
C PHE A 68 -11.65 8.28 11.72
N ASP A 69 -11.21 9.46 12.21
CA ASP A 69 -11.44 9.89 13.59
C ASP A 69 -12.94 10.09 13.88
N GLN A 70 -13.75 10.44 12.86
CA GLN A 70 -15.21 10.57 12.91
C GLN A 70 -15.96 9.25 12.61
N ASN A 71 -15.25 8.15 12.37
CA ASN A 71 -15.81 6.85 11.93
C ASN A 71 -16.65 6.98 10.62
N GLN A 72 -16.24 7.87 9.73
CA GLN A 72 -16.84 8.05 8.41
C GLN A 72 -16.07 7.19 7.40
N TYR A 73 -16.65 6.05 7.06
CA TYR A 73 -16.05 5.11 6.10
C TYR A 73 -16.70 5.28 4.72
N GLU A 74 -15.91 5.10 3.67
CA GLU A 74 -16.41 5.04 2.30
C GLU A 74 -16.68 3.60 1.91
N LYS A 75 -17.40 3.41 0.82
CA LYS A 75 -17.58 2.08 0.22
C LYS A 75 -16.35 1.80 -0.66
N PRO A 76 -15.54 0.78 -0.36
CA PRO A 76 -14.44 0.36 -1.22
C PRO A 76 -14.93 -0.04 -2.62
N ASP A 77 -14.11 0.22 -3.64
CA ASP A 77 -14.44 -0.16 -5.02
C ASP A 77 -14.44 -1.67 -5.24
N TYR A 78 -13.72 -2.41 -4.41
CA TYR A 78 -13.63 -3.86 -4.48
C TYR A 78 -13.47 -4.49 -3.10
N GLN A 79 -13.81 -5.75 -3.00
CA GLN A 79 -13.63 -6.54 -1.78
C GLN A 79 -12.23 -7.18 -1.79
N TYR A 80 -11.43 -6.88 -0.76
CA TYR A 80 -10.05 -7.38 -0.68
C TYR A 80 -9.95 -8.84 -0.25
N THR A 81 -10.79 -9.25 0.71
CA THR A 81 -10.78 -10.62 1.24
C THR A 81 -12.11 -11.32 0.99
N THR A 82 -12.06 -12.64 0.93
CA THR A 82 -13.28 -13.45 0.94
C THR A 82 -13.93 -13.43 2.32
N ASP A 83 -15.26 -13.41 2.35
CA ASP A 83 -16.05 -13.52 3.58
C ASP A 83 -17.05 -14.68 3.44
N PRO A 84 -17.04 -15.67 4.34
CA PRO A 84 -16.11 -15.82 5.47
C PRO A 84 -14.70 -16.26 5.06
N ILE A 85 -13.68 -15.74 5.72
CA ILE A 85 -12.30 -16.18 5.56
C ILE A 85 -12.10 -17.55 6.24
N SER A 86 -11.40 -18.49 5.59
CA SER A 86 -11.12 -19.82 6.17
C SER A 86 -10.27 -19.72 7.45
N ASP A 87 -10.43 -20.71 8.36
CA ASP A 87 -9.73 -20.71 9.64
C ASP A 87 -8.20 -20.71 9.50
N ILE A 88 -7.66 -21.38 8.50
CA ILE A 88 -6.21 -21.40 8.24
C ILE A 88 -5.71 -19.97 7.98
N PHE A 89 -6.37 -19.22 7.11
CA PHE A 89 -5.96 -17.84 6.79
C PHE A 89 -6.22 -16.89 7.95
N ARG A 90 -7.35 -17.07 8.65
CA ARG A 90 -7.67 -16.30 9.87
C ARG A 90 -6.60 -16.48 10.95
N ASN A 91 -6.15 -17.71 11.17
CA ASN A 91 -5.11 -17.99 12.17
C ASN A 91 -3.76 -17.39 11.78
N ARG A 92 -3.38 -17.45 10.50
CA ARG A 92 -2.17 -16.77 9.99
C ARG A 92 -2.24 -15.25 10.17
N ALA A 93 -3.37 -14.64 9.83
CA ALA A 93 -3.58 -13.21 9.99
C ALA A 93 -3.50 -12.80 11.48
N ARG A 94 -4.13 -13.55 12.38
CA ARG A 94 -4.06 -13.33 13.82
C ARG A 94 -2.64 -13.45 14.36
N ALA A 95 -1.91 -14.50 13.98
CA ALA A 95 -0.52 -14.69 14.41
C ALA A 95 0.36 -13.51 13.97
N CYS A 96 0.23 -13.07 12.74
CA CYS A 96 0.95 -11.89 12.21
C CYS A 96 0.60 -10.62 12.99
N GLY A 97 -0.71 -10.36 13.21
CA GLY A 97 -1.17 -9.17 13.94
C GLY A 97 -0.70 -9.16 15.39
N PHE A 98 -0.74 -10.31 16.07
CA PHE A 98 -0.29 -10.42 17.45
C PHE A 98 1.22 -10.20 17.57
N ALA A 99 2.03 -10.82 16.71
CA ALA A 99 3.47 -10.59 16.68
C ALA A 99 3.81 -9.09 16.44
N LEU A 100 3.06 -8.41 15.58
CA LEU A 100 3.24 -6.98 15.33
C LEU A 100 2.89 -6.14 16.57
N PHE A 101 1.79 -6.47 17.26
CA PHE A 101 1.39 -5.75 18.48
C PHE A 101 2.41 -5.96 19.60
N ASP A 102 2.90 -7.19 19.78
CA ASP A 102 3.93 -7.50 20.75
C ASP A 102 5.21 -6.70 20.48
N LEU A 103 5.67 -6.64 19.23
CA LEU A 103 6.83 -5.85 18.81
C LEU A 103 6.66 -4.33 19.04
N LYS A 104 5.43 -3.83 18.97
CA LYS A 104 5.11 -2.41 19.18
C LYS A 104 4.71 -2.07 20.61
N GLY A 105 4.65 -3.05 21.52
CA GLY A 105 4.17 -2.84 22.87
C GLY A 105 2.69 -2.45 22.97
N ILE A 106 1.87 -2.89 22.00
CA ILE A 106 0.44 -2.59 21.94
C ILE A 106 -0.32 -3.62 22.76
N ASP A 107 -1.06 -3.18 23.78
CA ASP A 107 -1.99 -4.04 24.49
C ASP A 107 -3.17 -4.40 23.58
N ARG A 108 -3.31 -5.72 23.30
CA ARG A 108 -4.36 -6.27 22.44
C ARG A 108 -5.77 -6.03 22.96
N THR A 109 -5.93 -5.78 24.27
CA THR A 109 -7.22 -5.49 24.89
C THR A 109 -7.56 -4.01 24.85
N SER A 110 -6.59 -3.12 24.72
CA SER A 110 -6.80 -1.67 24.61
C SER A 110 -7.34 -1.28 23.23
N LYS A 111 -8.59 -0.81 23.21
CA LYS A 111 -9.21 -0.29 21.99
C LYS A 111 -8.52 0.97 21.48
N GLU A 112 -8.06 1.80 22.39
CA GLU A 112 -7.40 3.08 22.11
C GLU A 112 -6.06 2.84 21.40
N GLN A 113 -5.22 1.93 21.93
CA GLN A 113 -3.92 1.63 21.33
C GLN A 113 -4.10 0.98 19.96
N ARG A 114 -5.09 0.12 19.77
CA ARG A 114 -5.40 -0.47 18.48
C ARG A 114 -5.90 0.59 17.49
N LYS A 115 -6.80 1.48 17.92
CA LYS A 115 -7.28 2.59 17.06
C LYS A 115 -6.12 3.50 16.66
N GLU A 116 -5.20 3.82 17.57
CA GLU A 116 -4.03 4.62 17.23
C GLU A 116 -3.10 3.88 16.26
N HIS A 117 -2.94 2.56 16.42
CA HIS A 117 -2.20 1.75 15.46
C HIS A 117 -2.84 1.78 14.06
N ASP A 118 -4.16 1.64 13.98
CA ASP A 118 -4.90 1.70 12.70
C ASP A 118 -4.79 3.10 12.08
N ARG A 119 -4.81 4.14 12.90
CA ARG A 119 -4.63 5.54 12.49
C ARG A 119 -3.30 5.79 11.79
N GLN A 120 -2.23 5.06 12.17
CA GLN A 120 -0.91 5.15 11.53
C GLN A 120 -0.92 4.76 10.05
N ASN A 121 -1.89 3.97 9.59
CA ASN A 121 -2.06 3.67 8.16
C ASN A 121 -2.31 4.95 7.36
N PHE A 122 -3.13 5.86 7.88
CA PHE A 122 -3.50 7.11 7.21
C PHE A 122 -2.45 8.21 7.38
N LEU A 123 -1.48 8.01 8.27
CA LEU A 123 -0.23 8.79 8.36
C LEU A 123 0.87 8.18 7.46
N PHE A 124 0.55 7.17 6.66
CA PHE A 124 1.48 6.43 5.80
C PHE A 124 2.71 5.94 6.58
N PHE A 125 2.55 5.68 7.89
CA PHE A 125 3.66 5.32 8.81
C PHE A 125 4.81 6.31 8.80
N GLY A 126 4.57 7.59 8.46
CA GLY A 126 5.57 8.64 8.34
C GLY A 126 6.40 8.60 7.05
N ALA A 127 5.99 7.83 6.05
CA ALA A 127 6.67 7.79 4.76
C ALA A 127 6.66 9.16 4.06
N PRO A 128 7.78 9.60 3.45
CA PRO A 128 7.85 10.87 2.73
C PRO A 128 7.19 10.80 1.34
N VAL A 129 6.94 9.59 0.84
CA VAL A 129 6.33 9.33 -0.46
C VAL A 129 5.28 8.25 -0.32
N GLU A 130 4.13 8.47 -0.93
CA GLU A 130 3.08 7.47 -1.14
C GLU A 130 2.95 7.19 -2.63
N ILE A 131 2.79 5.92 -2.99
CA ILE A 131 2.56 5.48 -4.37
C ILE A 131 1.20 4.80 -4.43
N ILE A 132 0.25 5.42 -5.13
CA ILE A 132 -1.08 4.87 -5.29
C ILE A 132 -1.20 4.24 -6.66
N PHE A 133 -1.67 3.00 -6.68
CA PHE A 133 -1.87 2.21 -7.88
C PHE A 133 -3.37 2.17 -8.21
N PHE A 134 -3.70 2.41 -9.47
CA PHE A 134 -5.07 2.42 -9.97
C PHE A 134 -5.23 1.39 -11.07
N LEU A 135 -6.40 0.77 -11.08
CA LEU A 135 -6.90 -0.04 -12.17
C LEU A 135 -8.14 0.62 -12.80
N PRO A 136 -8.45 0.36 -14.07
CA PRO A 136 -9.72 0.78 -14.65
C PRO A 136 -10.91 0.27 -13.84
N LYS A 137 -11.99 1.06 -13.78
CA LYS A 137 -13.21 0.75 -13.01
C LYS A 137 -13.80 -0.64 -13.32
N ASN A 138 -13.67 -1.10 -14.55
CA ASN A 138 -14.20 -2.40 -15.00
C ASN A 138 -13.17 -3.53 -14.91
N SER A 139 -12.17 -3.39 -14.04
CA SER A 139 -11.12 -4.40 -13.91
C SER A 139 -11.64 -5.66 -13.29
N GLU A 140 -11.25 -6.77 -13.88
CA GLU A 140 -11.56 -8.12 -13.46
C GLU A 140 -10.35 -8.75 -12.73
N ARG A 141 -10.55 -9.94 -12.18
CA ARG A 141 -9.53 -10.65 -11.37
C ARG A 141 -8.17 -10.76 -12.05
N GLY A 142 -8.14 -10.92 -13.38
CA GLY A 142 -6.90 -10.97 -14.16
C GLY A 142 -6.11 -9.66 -14.08
N ASN A 143 -6.78 -8.51 -14.13
CA ASN A 143 -6.12 -7.21 -14.00
C ASN A 143 -5.51 -6.98 -12.61
N PHE A 144 -6.17 -7.49 -11.55
CA PHE A 144 -5.61 -7.46 -10.20
C PHE A 144 -4.34 -8.34 -10.08
N LEU A 145 -4.31 -9.48 -10.79
CA LEU A 145 -3.12 -10.33 -10.86
C LEU A 145 -1.98 -9.60 -11.58
N ASP A 146 -2.26 -8.99 -12.75
CA ASP A 146 -1.30 -8.19 -13.53
C ASP A 146 -0.74 -7.05 -12.67
N MET A 147 -1.61 -6.32 -11.96
CA MET A 147 -1.20 -5.28 -11.01
C MET A 147 -0.31 -5.82 -9.90
N GLY A 148 -0.61 -7.00 -9.37
CA GLY A 148 0.21 -7.65 -8.33
C GLY A 148 1.64 -7.91 -8.81
N PHE A 149 1.85 -8.33 -10.06
CA PHE A 149 3.17 -8.48 -10.65
C PHE A 149 3.92 -7.16 -10.73
N TYR A 150 3.24 -6.10 -11.19
CA TYR A 150 3.81 -4.77 -11.28
C TYR A 150 4.21 -4.24 -9.89
N MET A 151 3.29 -4.28 -8.91
CA MET A 151 3.54 -3.82 -7.54
C MET A 151 4.70 -4.56 -6.88
N GLN A 152 4.81 -5.89 -7.08
CA GLN A 152 5.93 -6.66 -6.53
C GLN A 152 7.27 -6.23 -7.16
N ASN A 153 7.31 -5.99 -8.47
CA ASN A 153 8.50 -5.46 -9.13
C ASN A 153 8.89 -4.07 -8.58
N VAL A 154 7.92 -3.18 -8.34
CA VAL A 154 8.16 -1.87 -7.72
C VAL A 154 8.78 -2.02 -6.33
N MET A 155 8.22 -2.89 -5.49
CA MET A 155 8.73 -3.10 -4.13
C MET A 155 10.17 -3.65 -4.13
N LEU A 156 10.48 -4.60 -5.00
CA LEU A 156 11.82 -5.16 -5.12
C LEU A 156 12.81 -4.15 -5.71
N GLY A 157 12.39 -3.40 -6.74
CA GLY A 157 13.19 -2.35 -7.35
C GLY A 157 13.51 -1.21 -6.38
N LEU A 158 12.55 -0.79 -5.56
CA LEU A 158 12.80 0.20 -4.51
C LEU A 158 13.77 -0.35 -3.45
N LEU A 159 13.57 -1.60 -3.00
CA LEU A 159 14.44 -2.21 -2.01
C LEU A 159 15.89 -2.35 -2.52
N SER A 160 16.10 -2.68 -3.79
CA SER A 160 17.46 -2.73 -4.39
C SER A 160 18.17 -1.36 -4.39
N ASN A 161 17.41 -0.27 -4.27
CA ASN A 161 17.91 1.09 -4.09
C ASN A 161 17.93 1.54 -2.60
N GLY A 162 17.80 0.61 -1.65
CA GLY A 162 17.81 0.90 -0.21
C GLY A 162 16.53 1.55 0.31
N ILE A 163 15.44 1.54 -0.47
CA ILE A 163 14.15 2.15 -0.13
C ILE A 163 13.17 1.05 0.28
N SER A 164 12.79 1.06 1.54
CA SER A 164 11.80 0.12 2.09
C SER A 164 10.37 0.54 1.75
N THR A 165 9.46 -0.42 1.73
CA THR A 165 8.04 -0.21 1.39
C THR A 165 7.09 -0.87 2.38
N CYS A 166 5.83 -0.43 2.37
CA CYS A 166 4.72 -1.09 3.04
C CYS A 166 3.48 -1.04 2.14
N PRO A 167 3.09 -2.16 1.49
CA PRO A 167 1.83 -2.20 0.77
C PRO A 167 0.66 -2.12 1.75
N GLN A 168 -0.33 -1.27 1.43
CA GLN A 168 -1.49 -1.01 2.27
C GLN A 168 -2.78 -1.17 1.47
N PHE A 169 -3.75 -1.87 2.06
CA PHE A 169 -5.13 -1.87 1.56
C PHE A 169 -5.98 -0.80 2.22
N SER A 170 -5.69 -0.41 3.47
CA SER A 170 -6.49 0.56 4.26
C SER A 170 -6.79 1.86 3.49
N ILE A 171 -5.88 2.29 2.62
CA ILE A 171 -6.06 3.48 1.80
C ILE A 171 -7.17 3.29 0.77
N ALA A 172 -7.29 2.09 0.19
CA ALA A 172 -8.33 1.75 -0.78
C ALA A 172 -9.75 1.71 -0.18
N GLU A 173 -9.87 1.80 1.14
CA GLU A 173 -11.16 1.97 1.83
C GLU A 173 -11.71 3.41 1.72
N TYR A 174 -10.93 4.34 1.12
CA TYR A 174 -11.32 5.75 0.91
C TYR A 174 -11.19 6.17 -0.56
N PRO A 175 -11.81 5.44 -1.51
CA PRO A 175 -11.60 5.66 -2.93
C PRO A 175 -12.06 7.04 -3.42
N GLN A 176 -13.17 7.55 -2.89
CA GLN A 176 -13.70 8.87 -3.28
C GLN A 176 -12.79 9.99 -2.76
N THR A 177 -12.27 9.86 -1.54
CA THR A 177 -11.31 10.80 -0.98
C THR A 177 -10.04 10.86 -1.83
N ILE A 178 -9.50 9.69 -2.24
CA ILE A 178 -8.34 9.63 -3.12
C ILE A 178 -8.61 10.32 -4.45
N ARG A 179 -9.73 10.01 -5.11
CA ARG A 179 -10.11 10.62 -6.39
C ARG A 179 -10.25 12.13 -6.27
N CYS A 180 -10.91 12.61 -5.22
CA CYS A 180 -11.09 14.04 -4.97
C CYS A 180 -9.74 14.76 -4.80
N VAL A 181 -8.87 14.26 -3.92
CA VAL A 181 -7.57 14.89 -3.64
C VAL A 181 -6.65 14.86 -4.87
N LEU A 182 -6.73 13.80 -5.68
CA LEU A 182 -5.89 13.63 -6.86
C LEU A 182 -6.54 14.13 -8.16
N ASN A 183 -7.73 14.72 -8.07
CA ASN A 183 -8.51 15.16 -9.24
C ASN A 183 -8.65 14.05 -10.32
N LYS A 184 -8.93 12.82 -9.86
CA LYS A 184 -9.15 11.65 -10.71
C LYS A 184 -10.62 11.46 -11.02
N THR A 185 -10.91 10.96 -12.23
CA THR A 185 -12.26 10.57 -12.63
C THR A 185 -12.67 9.23 -12.00
N GLU A 186 -13.97 8.91 -12.08
CA GLU A 186 -14.49 7.63 -11.61
C GLU A 186 -14.07 6.40 -12.46
N ASP A 187 -13.37 6.63 -13.56
CA ASP A 187 -12.93 5.55 -14.45
C ASP A 187 -11.72 4.79 -13.92
N TRP A 188 -11.13 5.28 -12.83
CA TRP A 188 -9.91 4.72 -12.19
C TRP A 188 -10.05 4.58 -10.69
#